data_802f39ea5de37d4afc396c3127171d17
#
_entry.id   802f39ea5de37d4afc396c3127171d17
#
_cell.length_a   1.000
_cell.length_b   1.000
_cell.length_c   1.000
_cell.angle_alpha   90.00
_cell.angle_beta   90.00
_cell.angle_gamma   90.00
#
_symmetry.space_group_name_H-M   'P 1'
#
loop_
_entity.id
_entity.type
_entity.pdbx_description
1 polymer ?
#
loop_
_entity_poly.entity_id
_entity_poly.type
_entity_poly.pdbx_seq_one_letter_code
_entity_poly.pdbx_strand_id
1 'polypeptide(L)'
;MEFTLQHTAPQTKARAGELRTDHGVVHTPIFMPVGTAAAMKGIFHRDILNEAHAEIILANTYHLYLRPGMDILEKAGGVHRFSSWDRPMLTDSGGFQVFSLAACRKLKEEGCHFQSHIDGSRHLFTPESVIDTERTIGADIMMAFDECPPGDAPHDYAAKSLALTERWLDRCFNRYHQTAPKWGHYQALFPIVQGCGYADLREKAARNVLQYNADGYAIGGLAVGEPTEVMYSMIEVCNAILPEDRPRYLMGVGTPVNILEGIDRGVDMFDCVMPTRNGRNGQLFTSEGVINIRNKKWEDDFSPIDPNGVAFVDKLYTKAYLHHLVVCGEMLAAQIASLHNTAFYLWLVGEARKHIIDGDFKQWKEQMVVKLARRL
;
A
#
# COMPACT_ATOMS: atom_id res chain seq x y z
N MET A 1 10.82 -14.20 -8.12
CA MET A 1 9.69 -13.35 -8.55
C MET A 1 9.96 -12.86 -9.96
N GLU A 2 8.96 -12.69 -10.80
CA GLU A 2 9.13 -12.27 -12.20
C GLU A 2 8.09 -11.18 -12.53
N PHE A 3 8.53 -10.10 -13.16
CA PHE A 3 7.66 -9.04 -13.67
C PHE A 3 7.76 -8.95 -15.18
N THR A 4 6.62 -8.98 -15.86
CA THR A 4 6.53 -8.84 -17.32
C THR A 4 5.70 -7.61 -17.67
N LEU A 5 6.33 -6.61 -18.26
CA LEU A 5 5.63 -5.45 -18.83
C LEU A 5 4.90 -5.88 -20.11
N GLN A 6 3.59 -5.68 -20.18
CA GLN A 6 2.74 -6.12 -21.31
C GLN A 6 2.36 -4.96 -22.22
N HIS A 7 1.97 -3.81 -21.65
CA HIS A 7 1.49 -2.64 -22.40
C HIS A 7 1.96 -1.35 -21.76
N THR A 8 2.15 -0.33 -22.59
CA THR A 8 2.35 1.07 -22.18
C THR A 8 1.36 1.93 -22.92
N ALA A 9 0.61 2.76 -22.19
CA ALA A 9 -0.39 3.62 -22.79
C ALA A 9 0.25 4.75 -23.62
N PRO A 10 -0.31 5.09 -24.79
CA PRO A 10 0.18 6.23 -25.57
C PRO A 10 -0.02 7.55 -24.81
N GLN A 11 0.90 8.50 -24.99
CA GLN A 11 0.88 9.85 -24.44
C GLN A 11 1.01 9.97 -22.90
N THR A 12 1.20 8.86 -22.19
CA THR A 12 1.44 8.81 -20.75
C THR A 12 2.56 7.83 -20.44
N LYS A 13 2.91 7.69 -19.13
CA LYS A 13 3.82 6.63 -18.68
C LYS A 13 3.07 5.46 -18.03
N ALA A 14 1.72 5.46 -18.12
CA ALA A 14 0.90 4.40 -17.57
C ALA A 14 1.20 3.07 -18.27
N ARG A 15 1.32 2.02 -17.47
CA ARG A 15 1.74 0.71 -17.96
C ARG A 15 0.98 -0.42 -17.28
N ALA A 16 0.77 -1.51 -18.01
CA ALA A 16 0.15 -2.72 -17.53
C ALA A 16 1.13 -3.88 -17.61
N GLY A 17 1.24 -4.66 -16.56
CA GLY A 17 2.14 -5.80 -16.48
C GLY A 17 1.57 -6.95 -15.66
N GLU A 18 2.35 -8.00 -15.51
CA GLU A 18 2.10 -9.14 -14.62
C GLU A 18 3.28 -9.34 -13.68
N LEU A 19 2.99 -9.51 -12.40
CA LEU A 19 3.94 -9.88 -11.37
C LEU A 19 3.61 -11.31 -10.90
N ARG A 20 4.57 -12.24 -11.04
CA ARG A 20 4.41 -13.64 -10.65
C ARG A 20 5.17 -13.92 -9.36
N THR A 21 4.45 -14.43 -8.37
CA THR A 21 5.01 -14.96 -7.11
C THR A 21 4.67 -16.45 -7.00
N ASP A 22 5.19 -17.11 -5.98
CA ASP A 22 4.86 -18.52 -5.72
C ASP A 22 3.41 -18.73 -5.26
N HIS A 23 2.76 -17.66 -4.74
CA HIS A 23 1.34 -17.69 -4.34
C HIS A 23 0.36 -17.18 -5.42
N GLY A 24 0.85 -16.78 -6.60
CA GLY A 24 -0.02 -16.41 -7.71
C GLY A 24 0.47 -15.25 -8.55
N VAL A 25 -0.42 -14.79 -9.43
CA VAL A 25 -0.18 -13.70 -10.36
C VAL A 25 -0.89 -12.44 -9.90
N VAL A 26 -0.22 -11.30 -10.03
CA VAL A 26 -0.76 -9.96 -9.76
C VAL A 26 -0.73 -9.15 -11.03
N HIS A 27 -1.88 -8.64 -11.46
CA HIS A 27 -2.03 -7.81 -12.66
C HIS A 27 -1.89 -6.33 -12.28
N THR A 28 -0.86 -5.67 -12.79
CA THR A 28 -0.63 -4.25 -12.53
C THR A 28 -1.24 -3.35 -13.61
N PRO A 29 -1.64 -2.09 -13.27
CA PRO A 29 -1.57 -1.48 -11.94
C PRO A 29 -2.51 -2.17 -10.95
N ILE A 30 -2.09 -2.22 -9.68
CA ILE A 30 -2.82 -2.89 -8.60
C ILE A 30 -2.88 -2.05 -7.33
N PHE A 31 -4.00 -2.13 -6.62
CA PHE A 31 -4.13 -1.63 -5.25
C PHE A 31 -4.07 -2.80 -4.27
N MET A 32 -3.25 -2.70 -3.25
CA MET A 32 -3.10 -3.70 -2.18
C MET A 32 -3.93 -3.29 -0.96
N PRO A 33 -5.05 -3.96 -0.68
CA PRO A 33 -5.81 -3.72 0.54
C PRO A 33 -4.96 -3.96 1.79
N VAL A 34 -5.01 -3.03 2.76
CA VAL A 34 -4.19 -3.12 3.96
C VAL A 34 -4.86 -4.00 5.01
N GLY A 35 -4.26 -5.16 5.23
CA GLY A 35 -4.56 -6.07 6.32
C GLY A 35 -3.54 -5.96 7.45
N THR A 36 -3.62 -4.91 8.27
CA THR A 36 -2.61 -4.53 9.28
C THR A 36 -2.08 -5.70 10.12
N ALA A 37 -2.95 -6.59 10.58
CA ALA A 37 -2.62 -7.80 11.35
C ALA A 37 -2.94 -9.07 10.54
N ALA A 38 -2.59 -9.08 9.26
CA ALA A 38 -2.96 -10.10 8.29
C ALA A 38 -4.50 -10.27 8.12
N ALA A 39 -5.27 -9.20 8.41
CA ALA A 39 -6.72 -9.17 8.26
C ALA A 39 -7.20 -7.76 7.94
N MET A 40 -8.06 -7.60 6.94
CA MET A 40 -8.77 -6.37 6.65
C MET A 40 -9.84 -6.12 7.69
N LYS A 41 -9.93 -4.87 8.19
CA LYS A 41 -10.85 -4.54 9.28
C LYS A 41 -12.31 -4.64 8.84
N GLY A 42 -13.03 -5.62 9.41
CA GLY A 42 -14.46 -5.81 9.18
C GLY A 42 -14.81 -6.55 7.88
N ILE A 43 -13.85 -7.15 7.17
CA ILE A 43 -14.10 -7.87 5.92
C ILE A 43 -13.51 -9.28 6.03
N PHE A 44 -14.27 -10.29 5.67
CA PHE A 44 -13.78 -11.65 5.57
C PHE A 44 -12.86 -11.81 4.34
N HIS A 45 -11.83 -12.67 4.44
CA HIS A 45 -10.96 -13.00 3.30
C HIS A 45 -11.75 -13.50 2.10
N ARG A 46 -12.80 -14.29 2.31
CA ARG A 46 -13.72 -14.74 1.27
C ARG A 46 -14.29 -13.58 0.46
N ASP A 47 -14.71 -12.49 1.13
CA ASP A 47 -15.34 -11.35 0.47
C ASP A 47 -14.29 -10.46 -0.22
N ILE A 48 -13.07 -10.40 0.33
CA ILE A 48 -11.94 -9.77 -0.36
C ILE A 48 -11.62 -10.48 -1.68
N LEU A 49 -11.66 -11.81 -1.68
CA LEU A 49 -11.38 -12.61 -2.89
C LEU A 49 -12.54 -12.56 -3.89
N ASN A 50 -13.77 -12.77 -3.44
CA ASN A 50 -14.90 -13.01 -4.33
C ASN A 50 -15.62 -11.73 -4.77
N GLU A 51 -15.56 -10.67 -3.96
CA GLU A 51 -16.28 -9.42 -4.20
C GLU A 51 -15.36 -8.27 -4.60
N ALA A 52 -14.22 -8.14 -3.93
CA ALA A 52 -13.25 -7.12 -4.25
C ALA A 52 -12.18 -7.60 -5.25
N HIS A 53 -12.08 -8.92 -5.49
CA HIS A 53 -11.13 -9.54 -6.42
C HIS A 53 -9.67 -9.17 -6.14
N ALA A 54 -9.27 -9.07 -4.87
CA ALA A 54 -7.90 -8.75 -4.51
C ALA A 54 -6.96 -9.90 -4.87
N GLU A 55 -5.92 -9.59 -5.63
CA GLU A 55 -4.87 -10.54 -6.02
C GLU A 55 -3.70 -10.54 -5.04
N ILE A 56 -3.52 -9.46 -4.29
CA ILE A 56 -2.47 -9.27 -3.29
C ILE A 56 -3.01 -8.40 -2.15
N ILE A 57 -2.53 -8.64 -0.93
CA ILE A 57 -2.78 -7.78 0.24
C ILE A 57 -1.48 -7.33 0.88
N LEU A 58 -1.55 -6.28 1.69
CA LEU A 58 -0.43 -5.80 2.47
C LEU A 58 -0.67 -6.04 3.97
N ALA A 59 0.32 -6.60 4.67
CA ALA A 59 0.33 -6.68 6.12
C ALA A 59 1.50 -5.85 6.71
N ASN A 60 1.43 -5.53 8.00
CA ASN A 60 2.43 -4.67 8.63
C ASN A 60 3.34 -5.48 9.56
N THR A 61 4.63 -5.49 9.29
CA THR A 61 5.65 -6.18 10.06
C THR A 61 5.67 -5.76 11.52
N TYR A 62 5.60 -4.45 11.82
CA TYR A 62 5.55 -3.95 13.19
C TYR A 62 4.39 -4.55 14.01
N HIS A 63 3.20 -4.60 13.42
CA HIS A 63 2.02 -5.13 14.11
C HIS A 63 2.12 -6.64 14.32
N LEU A 64 2.54 -7.39 13.31
CA LEU A 64 2.73 -8.84 13.38
C LEU A 64 3.85 -9.23 14.35
N TYR A 65 4.92 -8.45 14.42
CA TYR A 65 6.01 -8.61 15.38
C TYR A 65 5.55 -8.46 16.82
N LEU A 66 4.73 -7.45 17.12
CA LEU A 66 4.22 -7.23 18.47
C LEU A 66 3.09 -8.21 18.83
N ARG A 67 2.24 -8.52 17.86
CA ARG A 67 1.09 -9.42 18.05
C ARG A 67 0.64 -10.05 16.73
N PRO A 68 0.68 -11.37 16.55
CA PRO A 68 0.78 -12.39 17.59
C PRO A 68 2.19 -12.63 18.15
N GLY A 69 3.23 -12.07 17.48
CA GLY A 69 4.63 -12.31 17.80
C GLY A 69 5.25 -13.43 16.97
N MET A 70 6.59 -13.41 16.88
CA MET A 70 7.33 -14.30 15.97
C MET A 70 7.22 -15.77 16.33
N ASP A 71 7.19 -16.11 17.63
CA ASP A 71 7.06 -17.52 18.08
C ASP A 71 5.74 -18.15 17.61
N ILE A 72 4.66 -17.38 17.59
CA ILE A 72 3.35 -17.87 17.13
C ILE A 72 3.33 -18.03 15.62
N LEU A 73 3.87 -17.05 14.88
CA LEU A 73 3.94 -17.12 13.42
C LEU A 73 4.85 -18.27 12.95
N GLU A 74 5.95 -18.52 13.66
CA GLU A 74 6.84 -19.65 13.36
C GLU A 74 6.15 -20.99 13.60
N LYS A 75 5.43 -21.16 14.71
CA LYS A 75 4.62 -22.36 14.98
C LYS A 75 3.49 -22.57 13.96
N ALA A 76 2.93 -21.49 13.46
CA ALA A 76 1.87 -21.52 12.44
C ALA A 76 2.39 -21.89 11.04
N GLY A 77 3.69 -21.75 10.78
CA GLY A 77 4.28 -21.95 9.45
C GLY A 77 4.17 -20.71 8.55
N GLY A 78 4.31 -19.52 9.12
CA GLY A 78 4.25 -18.24 8.43
C GLY A 78 2.86 -17.61 8.36
N VAL A 79 2.80 -16.36 7.85
CA VAL A 79 1.58 -15.55 7.84
C VAL A 79 0.49 -16.11 6.94
N HIS A 80 0.83 -16.69 5.80
CA HIS A 80 -0.13 -17.30 4.88
C HIS A 80 -0.96 -18.40 5.57
N ARG A 81 -0.30 -19.33 6.25
CA ARG A 81 -0.97 -20.39 7.02
C ARG A 81 -1.71 -19.84 8.23
N PHE A 82 -1.10 -18.88 8.94
CA PHE A 82 -1.70 -18.25 10.10
C PHE A 82 -3.02 -17.55 9.80
N SER A 83 -3.08 -16.82 8.68
CA SER A 83 -4.26 -16.04 8.28
C SER A 83 -5.20 -16.78 7.31
N SER A 84 -4.82 -17.97 6.81
CA SER A 84 -5.53 -18.67 5.73
C SER A 84 -5.68 -17.82 4.47
N TRP A 85 -4.62 -17.07 4.14
CA TRP A 85 -4.54 -16.29 2.91
C TRP A 85 -3.59 -16.99 1.94
N ASP A 86 -4.09 -17.50 0.83
CA ASP A 86 -3.37 -18.33 -0.14
C ASP A 86 -2.92 -17.56 -1.41
N ARG A 87 -3.01 -16.24 -1.39
CA ARG A 87 -2.62 -15.35 -2.47
C ARG A 87 -1.36 -14.56 -2.10
N PRO A 88 -0.76 -13.83 -3.07
CA PRO A 88 0.38 -12.95 -2.80
C PRO A 88 0.17 -12.01 -1.62
N MET A 89 1.23 -11.77 -0.87
CA MET A 89 1.25 -10.83 0.25
C MET A 89 2.54 -10.02 0.24
N LEU A 90 2.43 -8.74 0.53
CA LEU A 90 3.54 -7.84 0.81
C LEU A 90 3.54 -7.48 2.29
N THR A 91 4.73 -7.43 2.91
CA THR A 91 4.91 -6.83 4.24
C THR A 91 5.78 -5.59 4.16
N ASP A 92 5.33 -4.51 4.83
CA ASP A 92 6.18 -3.34 5.02
C ASP A 92 7.33 -3.66 6.00
N SER A 93 8.34 -2.76 6.08
CA SER A 93 9.47 -2.94 6.98
C SER A 93 9.17 -2.71 8.47
N GLY A 94 8.01 -2.15 8.78
CA GLY A 94 7.67 -1.65 10.12
C GLY A 94 8.28 -0.30 10.46
N GLY A 95 9.13 0.27 9.62
CA GLY A 95 9.81 1.55 9.85
C GLY A 95 8.82 2.69 10.10
N PHE A 96 7.87 2.90 9.22
CA PHE A 96 6.84 3.95 9.35
C PHE A 96 6.03 3.82 10.65
N GLN A 97 5.63 2.61 11.06
CA GLN A 97 4.83 2.39 12.27
C GLN A 97 5.66 2.67 13.52
N VAL A 98 6.92 2.30 13.55
CA VAL A 98 7.84 2.69 14.62
C VAL A 98 7.94 4.23 14.72
N PHE A 99 7.92 4.91 13.56
CA PHE A 99 7.94 6.37 13.51
C PHE A 99 6.63 7.01 13.97
N SER A 100 5.49 6.48 13.58
CA SER A 100 4.18 7.10 13.79
C SER A 100 3.49 6.69 15.08
N LEU A 101 3.74 5.47 15.61
CA LEU A 101 3.02 4.88 16.73
C LEU A 101 3.83 4.76 18.02
N ALA A 102 5.16 4.74 17.93
CA ALA A 102 5.99 4.58 19.11
C ALA A 102 6.07 5.88 19.92
N ALA A 103 5.60 5.87 21.17
CA ALA A 103 5.63 7.03 22.04
C ALA A 103 7.05 7.53 22.35
N CYS A 104 8.01 6.61 22.44
CA CYS A 104 9.43 6.90 22.63
C CYS A 104 10.24 6.11 21.62
N ARG A 105 10.93 6.83 20.73
CA ARG A 105 11.85 6.24 19.76
C ARG A 105 13.22 6.92 19.82
N LYS A 106 14.27 6.17 19.58
CA LYS A 106 15.62 6.69 19.40
C LYS A 106 16.24 6.04 18.18
N LEU A 107 16.47 6.87 17.17
CA LEU A 107 17.23 6.47 15.99
C LEU A 107 18.73 6.50 16.32
N LYS A 108 19.41 5.46 15.90
CA LYS A 108 20.86 5.34 15.95
C LYS A 108 21.35 4.62 14.69
N GLU A 109 22.66 4.62 14.48
CA GLU A 109 23.28 3.90 13.38
C GLU A 109 22.94 2.39 13.42
N GLU A 110 22.85 1.80 14.62
CA GLU A 110 22.53 0.38 14.81
C GLU A 110 21.10 0.03 14.39
N GLY A 111 20.13 0.96 14.53
CA GLY A 111 18.72 0.73 14.30
C GLY A 111 17.83 1.69 15.08
N CYS A 112 16.58 1.32 15.26
CA CYS A 112 15.58 2.10 15.97
C CYS A 112 15.15 1.41 17.27
N HIS A 113 15.41 2.06 18.41
CA HIS A 113 14.86 1.67 19.71
C HIS A 113 13.47 2.27 19.86
N PHE A 114 12.50 1.48 20.28
CA PHE A 114 11.14 1.96 20.48
C PHE A 114 10.42 1.25 21.64
N GLN A 115 9.33 1.86 22.08
CA GLN A 115 8.40 1.23 23.03
C GLN A 115 7.13 0.78 22.30
N SER A 116 6.70 -0.45 22.60
CA SER A 116 5.43 -0.99 22.13
C SER A 116 4.27 -0.11 22.60
N HIS A 117 3.37 0.24 21.70
CA HIS A 117 2.12 0.95 22.01
C HIS A 117 1.10 0.06 22.70
N ILE A 118 1.34 -1.26 22.77
CA ILE A 118 0.43 -2.24 23.35
C ILE A 118 0.64 -2.37 24.87
N ASP A 119 1.91 -2.53 25.28
CA ASP A 119 2.28 -2.89 26.65
C ASP A 119 3.47 -2.08 27.19
N GLY A 120 4.05 -1.15 26.40
CA GLY A 120 5.20 -0.35 26.77
C GLY A 120 6.53 -1.10 26.80
N SER A 121 6.60 -2.35 26.38
CA SER A 121 7.85 -3.11 26.30
C SER A 121 8.84 -2.45 25.35
N ARG A 122 10.15 -2.61 25.63
CA ARG A 122 11.20 -2.00 24.84
C ARG A 122 11.72 -2.96 23.80
N HIS A 123 11.88 -2.47 22.58
CA HIS A 123 12.32 -3.23 21.42
C HIS A 123 13.41 -2.49 20.66
N LEU A 124 14.18 -3.22 19.86
CA LEU A 124 15.16 -2.70 18.93
C LEU A 124 14.91 -3.36 17.56
N PHE A 125 14.63 -2.54 16.55
CA PHE A 125 14.69 -2.95 15.16
C PHE A 125 16.03 -2.52 14.58
N THR A 126 16.82 -3.49 14.13
CA THR A 126 17.98 -3.27 13.26
C THR A 126 17.63 -3.75 11.85
N PRO A 127 18.33 -3.31 10.80
CA PRO A 127 18.14 -3.84 9.46
C PRO A 127 18.16 -5.38 9.42
N GLU A 128 19.08 -6.00 10.14
CA GLU A 128 19.19 -7.47 10.19
C GLU A 128 18.00 -8.11 10.90
N SER A 129 17.59 -7.55 12.06
CA SER A 129 16.47 -8.13 12.82
C SER A 129 15.12 -7.97 12.09
N VAL A 130 14.96 -6.91 11.28
CA VAL A 130 13.77 -6.74 10.44
C VAL A 130 13.74 -7.80 9.34
N ILE A 131 14.85 -8.04 8.64
CA ILE A 131 14.92 -9.12 7.64
C ILE A 131 14.60 -10.48 8.29
N ASP A 132 15.16 -10.79 9.47
CA ASP A 132 14.86 -12.05 10.18
C ASP A 132 13.38 -12.16 10.57
N THR A 133 12.78 -11.03 10.97
CA THR A 133 11.35 -10.94 11.28
C THR A 133 10.51 -11.23 10.04
N GLU A 134 10.82 -10.59 8.92
CA GLU A 134 10.09 -10.78 7.65
C GLU A 134 10.29 -12.17 7.07
N ARG A 135 11.46 -12.79 7.24
CA ARG A 135 11.69 -14.22 6.94
C ARG A 135 10.76 -15.13 7.76
N THR A 136 10.52 -14.78 9.02
CA THR A 136 9.61 -15.53 9.88
C THR A 136 8.15 -15.29 9.54
N ILE A 137 7.78 -14.03 9.19
CA ILE A 137 6.44 -13.70 8.69
C ILE A 137 6.17 -14.48 7.41
N GLY A 138 7.06 -14.42 6.42
CA GLY A 138 6.97 -15.23 5.21
C GLY A 138 6.02 -14.66 4.16
N ALA A 139 5.95 -13.34 3.96
CA ALA A 139 5.27 -12.73 2.82
C ALA A 139 6.08 -12.92 1.52
N ASP A 140 5.44 -12.80 0.35
CA ASP A 140 6.12 -12.90 -0.96
C ASP A 140 7.05 -11.73 -1.23
N ILE A 141 6.68 -10.53 -0.76
CA ILE A 141 7.45 -9.31 -0.93
C ILE A 141 7.71 -8.71 0.44
N MET A 142 8.98 -8.47 0.73
CA MET A 142 9.48 -7.82 1.94
C MET A 142 10.00 -6.43 1.59
N MET A 143 9.79 -5.45 2.48
CA MET A 143 10.33 -4.11 2.30
C MET A 143 11.61 -3.92 3.12
N ALA A 144 12.65 -3.30 2.54
CA ALA A 144 13.85 -2.97 3.29
C ALA A 144 13.57 -1.96 4.41
N PHE A 145 14.28 -2.11 5.55
CA PHE A 145 14.13 -1.20 6.68
C PHE A 145 14.69 0.17 6.35
N ASP A 146 13.89 1.22 6.58
CA ASP A 146 14.18 2.59 6.20
C ASP A 146 13.79 3.59 7.29
N GLU A 147 14.33 4.81 7.20
CA GLU A 147 13.81 5.96 7.92
C GLU A 147 12.90 6.79 7.01
N CYS A 148 11.66 7.01 7.44
CA CYS A 148 10.68 7.88 6.76
C CYS A 148 10.58 9.20 7.56
N PRO A 149 11.30 10.29 7.18
CA PRO A 149 11.17 11.58 7.82
C PRO A 149 9.86 12.27 7.46
N PRO A 150 9.42 13.29 8.23
CA PRO A 150 8.28 14.14 7.86
C PRO A 150 8.48 14.78 6.48
N GLY A 151 7.40 14.98 5.73
CA GLY A 151 7.45 15.53 4.36
C GLY A 151 7.97 16.97 4.28
N ASP A 152 7.83 17.74 5.37
CA ASP A 152 8.34 19.10 5.56
C ASP A 152 9.72 19.19 6.21
N ALA A 153 10.41 18.05 6.36
CA ALA A 153 11.75 18.02 6.94
C ALA A 153 12.73 18.91 6.15
N PRO A 154 13.60 19.70 6.83
CA PRO A 154 14.63 20.50 6.16
C PRO A 154 15.57 19.62 5.32
N HIS A 155 16.10 20.17 4.22
CA HIS A 155 16.96 19.45 3.29
C HIS A 155 18.15 18.74 3.99
N ASP A 156 18.83 19.43 4.91
CA ASP A 156 19.97 18.85 5.64
C ASP A 156 19.57 17.65 6.51
N TYR A 157 18.36 17.67 7.09
CA TYR A 157 17.86 16.53 7.84
C TYR A 157 17.48 15.40 6.88
N ALA A 158 16.77 15.71 5.81
CA ALA A 158 16.41 14.74 4.78
C ALA A 158 17.65 14.05 4.18
N ALA A 159 18.72 14.79 3.92
CA ALA A 159 19.98 14.26 3.42
C ALA A 159 20.66 13.31 4.43
N LYS A 160 20.65 13.65 5.72
CA LYS A 160 21.18 12.78 6.79
C LYS A 160 20.36 11.51 6.96
N SER A 161 19.04 11.63 6.92
CA SER A 161 18.09 10.51 6.96
C SER A 161 18.29 9.57 5.77
N LEU A 162 18.41 10.13 4.56
CA LEU A 162 18.71 9.34 3.37
C LEU A 162 20.04 8.58 3.50
N ALA A 163 21.10 9.24 3.97
CA ALA A 163 22.39 8.59 4.16
C ALA A 163 22.34 7.45 5.21
N LEU A 164 21.52 7.57 6.24
CA LEU A 164 21.25 6.48 7.20
C LEU A 164 20.49 5.34 6.53
N THR A 165 19.41 5.64 5.79
CA THR A 165 18.64 4.67 5.06
C THR A 165 19.48 3.90 4.04
N GLU A 166 20.41 4.56 3.33
CA GLU A 166 21.33 3.92 2.39
C GLU A 166 22.22 2.88 3.10
N ARG A 167 22.80 3.22 4.28
CA ARG A 167 23.60 2.26 5.07
C ARG A 167 22.77 1.11 5.65
N TRP A 168 21.56 1.39 6.06
CA TRP A 168 20.62 0.34 6.51
C TRP A 168 20.22 -0.59 5.36
N LEU A 169 20.06 -0.05 4.17
CA LEU A 169 19.75 -0.81 2.97
C LEU A 169 20.86 -1.83 2.64
N ASP A 170 22.15 -1.40 2.72
CA ASP A 170 23.29 -2.32 2.56
C ASP A 170 23.21 -3.48 3.57
N ARG A 171 22.90 -3.18 4.82
CA ARG A 171 22.77 -4.19 5.89
C ARG A 171 21.58 -5.12 5.66
N CYS A 172 20.43 -4.58 5.19
CA CYS A 172 19.26 -5.38 4.81
C CYS A 172 19.62 -6.39 3.70
N PHE A 173 20.23 -5.93 2.61
CA PHE A 173 20.60 -6.81 1.50
C PHE A 173 21.68 -7.83 1.91
N ASN A 174 22.68 -7.42 2.70
CA ASN A 174 23.66 -8.35 3.25
C ASN A 174 22.97 -9.46 4.07
N ARG A 175 22.05 -9.10 4.97
CA ARG A 175 21.30 -10.09 5.77
C ARG A 175 20.38 -10.95 4.93
N TYR A 176 19.71 -10.36 3.94
CA TYR A 176 18.85 -11.06 3.00
C TYR A 176 19.59 -12.17 2.26
N HIS A 177 20.83 -11.91 1.79
CA HIS A 177 21.66 -12.91 1.11
C HIS A 177 22.25 -13.97 2.03
N GLN A 178 22.38 -13.68 3.34
CA GLN A 178 22.83 -14.62 4.36
C GLN A 178 21.74 -15.54 4.88
N THR A 179 20.47 -15.23 4.59
CA THR A 179 19.30 -15.96 5.10
C THR A 179 18.47 -16.53 3.95
N ALA A 180 17.91 -17.72 4.17
CA ALA A 180 16.99 -18.33 3.21
C ALA A 180 15.53 -18.12 3.61
N PRO A 181 14.57 -18.13 2.65
CA PRO A 181 13.14 -18.20 2.95
C PRO A 181 12.83 -19.42 3.82
N LYS A 182 11.97 -19.25 4.85
CA LYS A 182 11.67 -20.33 5.81
C LYS A 182 10.57 -21.28 5.33
N TRP A 183 9.65 -20.83 4.47
CA TRP A 183 8.39 -21.54 4.24
C TRP A 183 8.27 -22.18 2.85
N GLY A 184 9.40 -22.31 2.14
CA GLY A 184 9.47 -23.05 0.88
C GLY A 184 9.01 -22.28 -0.36
N HIS A 185 8.80 -20.96 -0.25
CA HIS A 185 8.53 -20.07 -1.37
C HIS A 185 9.55 -18.93 -1.41
N TYR A 186 9.72 -18.32 -2.57
CA TYR A 186 10.60 -17.17 -2.76
C TYR A 186 10.05 -15.91 -2.09
N GLN A 187 10.93 -15.14 -1.47
CA GLN A 187 10.61 -13.84 -0.89
C GLN A 187 11.50 -12.78 -1.53
N ALA A 188 10.90 -11.84 -2.26
CA ALA A 188 11.59 -10.70 -2.83
C ALA A 188 11.86 -9.63 -1.77
N LEU A 189 12.99 -8.90 -1.88
CA LEU A 189 13.27 -7.73 -1.05
C LEU A 189 13.24 -6.48 -1.92
N PHE A 190 12.33 -5.53 -1.64
CA PHE A 190 12.23 -4.26 -2.34
C PHE A 190 12.95 -3.17 -1.54
N PRO A 191 13.94 -2.46 -2.15
CA PRO A 191 14.49 -1.23 -1.60
C PRO A 191 13.48 -0.07 -1.72
N ILE A 192 13.62 0.91 -0.83
CA ILE A 192 12.75 2.09 -0.77
C ILE A 192 13.55 3.33 -1.15
N VAL A 193 13.10 4.05 -2.17
CA VAL A 193 13.61 5.38 -2.54
C VAL A 193 13.02 6.40 -1.58
N GLN A 194 13.87 7.02 -0.74
CA GLN A 194 13.54 8.11 0.16
C GLN A 194 14.07 9.46 -0.38
N GLY A 195 13.89 10.58 0.31
CA GLY A 195 14.41 11.89 -0.08
C GLY A 195 13.41 13.05 0.07
N CYS A 196 12.28 12.86 0.76
CA CYS A 196 11.25 13.87 0.97
C CYS A 196 10.78 14.52 -0.36
N GLY A 197 10.54 15.82 -0.37
CA GLY A 197 10.19 16.61 -1.55
C GLY A 197 11.39 17.18 -2.32
N TYR A 198 12.60 16.59 -2.20
CA TYR A 198 13.84 17.12 -2.79
C TYR A 198 14.30 16.27 -3.97
N ALA A 199 14.29 16.85 -5.16
CA ALA A 199 14.58 16.14 -6.41
C ALA A 199 16.00 15.57 -6.46
N ASP A 200 16.99 16.32 -5.96
CA ASP A 200 18.40 15.89 -5.88
C ASP A 200 18.58 14.67 -4.98
N LEU A 201 17.88 14.63 -3.84
CA LEU A 201 17.92 13.48 -2.92
C LEU A 201 17.18 12.28 -3.51
N ARG A 202 16.04 12.49 -4.16
CA ARG A 202 15.29 11.44 -4.87
C ARG A 202 16.09 10.83 -6.01
N GLU A 203 16.76 11.66 -6.80
CA GLU A 203 17.63 11.20 -7.88
C GLU A 203 18.80 10.37 -7.31
N LYS A 204 19.47 10.87 -6.27
CA LYS A 204 20.54 10.14 -5.60
C LYS A 204 20.05 8.78 -5.08
N ALA A 205 18.93 8.76 -4.35
CA ALA A 205 18.35 7.54 -3.78
C ALA A 205 17.95 6.54 -4.87
N ALA A 206 17.27 7.01 -5.94
CA ALA A 206 16.85 6.16 -7.04
C ALA A 206 18.05 5.52 -7.78
N ARG A 207 19.15 6.24 -7.96
CA ARG A 207 20.40 5.68 -8.52
C ARG A 207 21.06 4.68 -7.57
N ASN A 208 21.05 4.98 -6.26
CA ASN A 208 21.66 4.09 -5.27
C ASN A 208 20.96 2.72 -5.21
N VAL A 209 19.64 2.66 -5.23
CA VAL A 209 18.91 1.38 -5.12
C VAL A 209 19.17 0.44 -6.30
N LEU A 210 19.61 0.93 -7.45
CA LEU A 210 19.88 0.11 -8.65
C LEU A 210 21.02 -0.90 -8.46
N GLN A 211 21.99 -0.63 -7.58
CA GLN A 211 23.11 -1.51 -7.33
C GLN A 211 22.72 -2.89 -6.80
N TYR A 212 21.53 -2.99 -6.19
CA TYR A 212 21.04 -4.25 -5.60
C TYR A 212 20.35 -5.17 -6.61
N ASN A 213 20.06 -4.69 -7.81
CA ASN A 213 19.35 -5.44 -8.86
C ASN A 213 18.10 -6.16 -8.29
N ALA A 214 17.29 -5.42 -7.53
CA ALA A 214 16.14 -5.95 -6.83
C ALA A 214 15.01 -6.37 -7.78
N ASP A 215 14.12 -7.25 -7.32
CA ASP A 215 12.96 -7.70 -8.09
C ASP A 215 11.89 -6.62 -8.31
N GLY A 216 11.94 -5.54 -7.54
CA GLY A 216 11.07 -4.38 -7.64
C GLY A 216 11.57 -3.24 -6.75
N TYR A 217 10.99 -2.06 -6.91
CA TYR A 217 11.43 -0.84 -6.24
C TYR A 217 10.24 -0.07 -5.68
N ALA A 218 10.40 0.47 -4.47
CA ALA A 218 9.38 1.29 -3.86
C ALA A 218 9.79 2.76 -3.78
N ILE A 219 8.80 3.64 -3.84
CA ILE A 219 8.90 5.08 -3.61
C ILE A 219 8.19 5.36 -2.30
N GLY A 220 8.95 5.66 -1.24
CA GLY A 220 8.43 5.95 0.09
C GLY A 220 8.55 7.43 0.46
N GLY A 221 8.02 7.81 1.64
CA GLY A 221 8.13 9.16 2.19
C GLY A 221 7.47 10.24 1.34
N LEU A 222 6.37 9.90 0.69
CA LEU A 222 5.45 10.81 0.01
C LEU A 222 4.04 10.68 0.61
N ALA A 223 3.17 11.66 0.38
CA ALA A 223 1.86 11.81 1.04
C ALA A 223 1.97 11.90 2.58
N VAL A 224 3.03 12.51 3.09
CA VAL A 224 3.32 12.71 4.52
C VAL A 224 3.34 14.19 4.91
N GLY A 225 2.65 15.05 4.16
CA GLY A 225 2.45 16.48 4.44
C GLY A 225 2.88 17.45 3.35
N GLU A 226 3.55 16.99 2.29
CA GLU A 226 3.92 17.80 1.15
C GLU A 226 2.71 18.13 0.24
N PRO A 227 2.78 19.23 -0.56
CA PRO A 227 1.79 19.51 -1.59
C PRO A 227 1.73 18.40 -2.65
N THR A 228 0.54 18.14 -3.19
CA THR A 228 0.29 17.05 -4.16
C THR A 228 1.16 17.19 -5.42
N GLU A 229 1.41 18.39 -5.90
CA GLU A 229 2.26 18.67 -7.07
C GLU A 229 3.73 18.29 -6.82
N VAL A 230 4.21 18.47 -5.59
CA VAL A 230 5.55 18.04 -5.18
C VAL A 230 5.61 16.51 -5.20
N MET A 231 4.61 15.83 -4.64
CA MET A 231 4.52 14.36 -4.69
C MET A 231 4.60 13.87 -6.14
N TYR A 232 3.80 14.43 -7.06
CA TYR A 232 3.81 14.03 -8.46
C TYR A 232 5.15 14.25 -9.14
N SER A 233 5.77 15.41 -8.90
CA SER A 233 7.12 15.70 -9.43
C SER A 233 8.16 14.71 -8.92
N MET A 234 8.11 14.32 -7.65
CA MET A 234 9.06 13.35 -7.08
C MET A 234 8.85 11.94 -7.65
N ILE A 235 7.61 11.54 -7.95
CA ILE A 235 7.33 10.28 -8.65
C ILE A 235 7.98 10.30 -10.05
N GLU A 236 7.85 11.41 -10.78
CA GLU A 236 8.46 11.56 -12.10
C GLU A 236 9.98 11.47 -12.06
N VAL A 237 10.62 12.11 -11.07
CA VAL A 237 12.08 12.01 -10.86
C VAL A 237 12.50 10.56 -10.61
N CYS A 238 11.82 9.85 -9.72
CA CYS A 238 12.14 8.45 -9.42
C CYS A 238 11.92 7.56 -10.65
N ASN A 239 10.77 7.67 -11.33
CA ASN A 239 10.40 6.82 -12.44
C ASN A 239 11.21 7.07 -13.73
N ALA A 240 11.89 8.21 -13.83
CA ALA A 240 12.87 8.46 -14.89
C ALA A 240 14.16 7.62 -14.74
N ILE A 241 14.40 7.07 -13.54
CA ILE A 241 15.64 6.34 -13.21
C ILE A 241 15.34 4.86 -12.96
N LEU A 242 14.23 4.54 -12.31
CA LEU A 242 13.88 3.16 -11.97
C LEU A 242 13.62 2.31 -13.22
N PRO A 243 14.06 1.04 -13.24
CA PRO A 243 13.94 0.15 -14.40
C PRO A 243 12.50 -0.03 -14.89
N GLU A 244 12.32 -0.21 -16.18
CA GLU A 244 11.02 -0.48 -16.80
C GLU A 244 10.60 -1.95 -16.67
N ASP A 245 11.57 -2.84 -16.56
CA ASP A 245 11.37 -4.29 -16.43
C ASP A 245 11.19 -4.75 -14.97
N ARG A 246 10.88 -3.81 -14.05
CA ARG A 246 10.61 -4.05 -12.63
C ARG A 246 9.36 -3.32 -12.18
N PRO A 247 8.60 -3.88 -11.23
CA PRO A 247 7.44 -3.20 -10.66
C PRO A 247 7.87 -2.02 -9.79
N ARG A 248 7.09 -0.94 -9.84
CA ARG A 248 7.28 0.30 -9.10
C ARG A 248 6.13 0.49 -8.13
N TYR A 249 6.44 0.52 -6.85
CA TYR A 249 5.46 0.60 -5.78
C TYR A 249 5.49 1.97 -5.11
N LEU A 250 4.38 2.71 -5.14
CA LEU A 250 4.20 3.98 -4.42
C LEU A 250 3.51 3.70 -3.08
N MET A 251 4.25 3.88 -1.99
CA MET A 251 3.82 3.49 -0.64
C MET A 251 2.85 4.49 -0.02
N GLY A 252 1.77 3.98 0.58
CA GLY A 252 0.84 4.77 1.39
C GLY A 252 -0.06 5.74 0.64
N VAL A 253 -0.08 5.71 -0.69
CA VAL A 253 -0.88 6.62 -1.53
C VAL A 253 -2.08 5.87 -2.12
N GLY A 254 -3.28 6.36 -2.08
CA GLY A 254 -3.86 7.48 -1.37
C GLY A 254 -5.29 7.69 -1.84
N THR A 255 -5.65 8.91 -2.26
CA THR A 255 -6.98 9.15 -2.82
C THR A 255 -7.14 8.49 -4.19
N PRO A 256 -8.38 8.20 -4.65
CA PRO A 256 -8.60 7.66 -5.99
C PRO A 256 -7.97 8.49 -7.11
N VAL A 257 -7.99 9.83 -6.98
CA VAL A 257 -7.33 10.75 -7.92
C VAL A 257 -5.81 10.55 -7.90
N ASN A 258 -5.19 10.48 -6.71
CA ASN A 258 -3.73 10.30 -6.60
C ASN A 258 -3.27 8.95 -7.16
N ILE A 259 -4.11 7.91 -7.07
CA ILE A 259 -3.83 6.60 -7.68
C ILE A 259 -3.80 6.73 -9.20
N LEU A 260 -4.81 7.34 -9.82
CA LEU A 260 -4.85 7.55 -11.27
C LEU A 260 -3.68 8.43 -11.76
N GLU A 261 -3.34 9.47 -11.02
CA GLU A 261 -2.19 10.33 -11.33
C GLU A 261 -0.84 9.60 -11.14
N GLY A 262 -0.74 8.69 -10.16
CA GLY A 262 0.42 7.81 -9.99
C GLY A 262 0.57 6.82 -11.14
N ILE A 263 -0.53 6.19 -11.57
CA ILE A 263 -0.56 5.29 -12.75
C ILE A 263 -0.12 6.03 -14.00
N ASP A 264 -0.62 7.24 -14.23
CA ASP A 264 -0.24 8.11 -15.36
C ASP A 264 1.28 8.35 -15.44
N ARG A 265 1.95 8.37 -14.27
CA ARG A 265 3.40 8.56 -14.11
C ARG A 265 4.20 7.26 -14.06
N GLY A 266 3.56 6.11 -14.31
CA GLY A 266 4.22 4.81 -14.43
C GLY A 266 4.42 4.06 -13.12
N VAL A 267 3.57 4.27 -12.13
CA VAL A 267 3.49 3.47 -10.90
C VAL A 267 2.61 2.24 -11.15
N ASP A 268 3.03 1.08 -10.60
CA ASP A 268 2.36 -0.20 -10.78
C ASP A 268 1.57 -0.66 -9.55
N MET A 269 2.06 -0.35 -8.35
CA MET A 269 1.52 -0.90 -7.10
C MET A 269 1.25 0.23 -6.11
N PHE A 270 0.14 0.12 -5.39
CA PHE A 270 -0.33 1.10 -4.41
C PHE A 270 -0.87 0.39 -3.17
N ASP A 271 -0.78 1.05 -2.03
CA ASP A 271 -1.50 0.71 -0.81
C ASP A 271 -2.00 1.96 -0.12
N CYS A 272 -3.05 1.85 0.65
CA CYS A 272 -3.47 2.90 1.57
C CYS A 272 -4.51 2.35 2.57
N VAL A 273 -4.54 2.88 3.76
CA VAL A 273 -5.57 2.54 4.77
C VAL A 273 -6.91 3.25 4.53
N MET A 274 -6.95 4.20 3.59
CA MET A 274 -8.13 5.05 3.35
C MET A 274 -9.42 4.24 3.05
N PRO A 275 -9.42 3.21 2.20
CA PRO A 275 -10.66 2.50 1.90
C PRO A 275 -11.40 2.04 3.15
N THR A 276 -10.76 1.28 4.00
CA THR A 276 -11.38 0.75 5.22
C THR A 276 -11.49 1.77 6.34
N ARG A 277 -10.48 2.66 6.51
CA ARG A 277 -10.50 3.71 7.54
C ARG A 277 -11.61 4.72 7.28
N ASN A 278 -11.69 5.23 6.07
CA ASN A 278 -12.68 6.23 5.69
C ASN A 278 -14.09 5.62 5.63
N GLY A 279 -14.23 4.39 5.12
CA GLY A 279 -15.49 3.65 5.15
C GLY A 279 -16.07 3.55 6.55
N ARG A 280 -15.29 3.07 7.53
CA ARG A 280 -15.71 3.01 8.93
C ARG A 280 -16.09 4.37 9.54
N ASN A 281 -15.59 5.46 8.97
CA ASN A 281 -15.93 6.84 9.36
C ASN A 281 -17.05 7.45 8.52
N GLY A 282 -17.68 6.66 7.64
CA GLY A 282 -18.83 7.09 6.86
C GLY A 282 -18.50 7.83 5.56
N GLN A 283 -17.24 7.79 5.09
CA GLN A 283 -16.85 8.32 3.79
C GLN A 283 -16.75 7.17 2.76
N LEU A 284 -17.51 7.28 1.68
CA LEU A 284 -17.55 6.31 0.61
C LEU A 284 -16.97 6.93 -0.67
N PHE A 285 -16.22 6.13 -1.41
CA PHE A 285 -15.72 6.47 -2.73
C PHE A 285 -16.57 5.75 -3.78
N THR A 286 -17.15 6.50 -4.70
CA THR A 286 -18.02 5.95 -5.75
C THR A 286 -17.54 6.34 -7.14
N SER A 287 -18.06 5.70 -8.16
CA SER A 287 -17.78 6.01 -9.57
C SER A 287 -18.18 7.44 -9.99
N GLU A 288 -19.01 8.11 -9.20
CA GLU A 288 -19.51 9.47 -9.49
C GLU A 288 -18.94 10.55 -8.54
N GLY A 289 -18.24 10.14 -7.46
CA GLY A 289 -17.65 11.05 -6.49
C GLY A 289 -17.61 10.51 -5.06
N VAL A 290 -17.37 11.38 -4.11
CA VAL A 290 -17.23 11.06 -2.70
C VAL A 290 -18.52 11.36 -1.94
N ILE A 291 -19.02 10.37 -1.21
CA ILE A 291 -20.21 10.46 -0.33
C ILE A 291 -19.76 10.54 1.12
N ASN A 292 -20.29 11.49 1.89
CA ASN A 292 -20.34 11.39 3.34
C ASN A 292 -21.73 10.87 3.73
N ILE A 293 -21.82 9.58 4.02
CA ILE A 293 -23.10 8.92 4.30
C ILE A 293 -23.76 9.38 5.61
N ARG A 294 -23.03 10.11 6.47
CA ARG A 294 -23.59 10.73 7.69
C ARG A 294 -24.49 11.93 7.39
N ASN A 295 -24.41 12.52 6.19
CA ASN A 295 -25.20 13.67 5.81
C ASN A 295 -26.69 13.29 5.77
N LYS A 296 -27.54 14.14 6.36
CA LYS A 296 -29.00 13.93 6.47
C LYS A 296 -29.68 13.70 5.12
N LYS A 297 -29.18 14.28 4.04
CA LYS A 297 -29.74 14.12 2.68
C LYS A 297 -29.82 12.66 2.18
N TRP A 298 -29.15 11.72 2.86
CA TRP A 298 -29.15 10.31 2.51
C TRP A 298 -30.19 9.51 3.30
N GLU A 299 -30.91 10.12 4.26
CA GLU A 299 -31.83 9.43 5.17
C GLU A 299 -33.02 8.77 4.45
N ASP A 300 -33.39 9.29 3.26
CA ASP A 300 -34.50 8.81 2.44
C ASP A 300 -34.08 8.50 0.98
N ASP A 301 -32.77 8.39 0.71
CA ASP A 301 -32.26 7.94 -0.59
C ASP A 301 -32.20 6.41 -0.66
N PHE A 302 -33.21 5.80 -1.24
CA PHE A 302 -33.33 4.36 -1.42
C PHE A 302 -32.61 3.83 -2.67
N SER A 303 -31.79 4.62 -3.34
CA SER A 303 -30.94 4.18 -4.42
C SER A 303 -29.74 3.36 -3.93
N PRO A 304 -29.11 2.54 -4.79
CA PRO A 304 -27.88 1.81 -4.46
C PRO A 304 -26.76 2.74 -3.97
N ILE A 305 -25.80 2.19 -3.22
CA ILE A 305 -24.63 2.94 -2.73
C ILE A 305 -23.86 3.54 -3.90
N ASP A 306 -23.51 2.72 -4.87
CA ASP A 306 -22.95 3.12 -6.17
C ASP A 306 -23.67 2.36 -7.27
N PRO A 307 -24.31 3.04 -8.25
CA PRO A 307 -25.00 2.36 -9.35
C PRO A 307 -24.07 1.49 -10.22
N ASN A 308 -22.77 1.83 -10.25
CA ASN A 308 -21.75 1.07 -10.97
C ASN A 308 -20.91 0.17 -10.02
N GLY A 309 -21.31 0.06 -8.75
CA GLY A 309 -20.60 -0.72 -7.75
C GLY A 309 -20.56 -2.21 -8.10
N VAL A 310 -19.43 -2.84 -7.80
CA VAL A 310 -19.13 -4.23 -8.20
C VAL A 310 -19.41 -5.24 -7.09
N ALA A 311 -19.34 -4.83 -5.82
CA ALA A 311 -19.56 -5.71 -4.69
C ALA A 311 -21.07 -5.96 -4.43
N PHE A 312 -21.39 -7.10 -3.82
CA PHE A 312 -22.80 -7.43 -3.50
C PHE A 312 -23.45 -6.36 -2.61
N VAL A 313 -22.68 -5.70 -1.74
CA VAL A 313 -23.19 -4.67 -0.84
C VAL A 313 -23.75 -3.46 -1.59
N ASP A 314 -23.20 -3.15 -2.77
CA ASP A 314 -23.64 -2.05 -3.61
C ASP A 314 -25.01 -2.28 -4.22
N LYS A 315 -25.35 -3.56 -4.46
CA LYS A 315 -26.62 -3.97 -5.06
C LYS A 315 -27.69 -4.27 -4.02
N LEU A 316 -27.27 -4.75 -2.85
CA LEU A 316 -28.19 -5.22 -1.81
C LEU A 316 -28.68 -4.09 -0.90
N TYR A 317 -27.80 -3.12 -0.60
CA TYR A 317 -28.10 -2.07 0.39
C TYR A 317 -28.28 -0.71 -0.27
N THR A 318 -29.21 0.08 0.31
CA THR A 318 -29.46 1.47 -0.11
C THR A 318 -28.64 2.46 0.71
N LYS A 319 -28.48 3.67 0.19
CA LYS A 319 -27.85 4.78 0.93
C LYS A 319 -28.61 5.09 2.22
N ALA A 320 -29.96 5.08 2.18
CA ALA A 320 -30.82 5.30 3.35
C ALA A 320 -30.55 4.28 4.46
N TYR A 321 -30.47 2.99 4.11
CA TYR A 321 -30.17 1.94 5.09
C TYR A 321 -28.75 2.08 5.66
N LEU A 322 -27.76 2.31 4.82
CA LEU A 322 -26.38 2.51 5.27
C LEU A 322 -26.24 3.77 6.14
N HIS A 323 -26.93 4.89 5.78
CA HIS A 323 -27.02 6.08 6.62
C HIS A 323 -27.56 5.75 8.01
N HIS A 324 -28.70 5.03 8.07
CA HIS A 324 -29.29 4.58 9.33
C HIS A 324 -28.28 3.79 10.18
N LEU A 325 -27.63 2.78 9.62
CA LEU A 325 -26.66 1.95 10.31
C LEU A 325 -25.47 2.75 10.85
N VAL A 326 -24.96 3.72 10.07
CA VAL A 326 -23.84 4.59 10.48
C VAL A 326 -24.25 5.51 11.62
N VAL A 327 -25.47 6.06 11.58
CA VAL A 327 -25.99 6.94 12.65
C VAL A 327 -26.23 6.16 13.95
N CYS A 328 -26.74 4.91 13.85
CA CYS A 328 -26.94 4.02 14.99
C CYS A 328 -25.62 3.41 15.52
N GLY A 329 -24.51 3.53 14.80
CA GLY A 329 -23.23 2.95 15.21
C GLY A 329 -23.14 1.43 15.06
N GLU A 330 -23.94 0.84 14.16
CA GLU A 330 -23.97 -0.60 13.93
C GLU A 330 -22.68 -1.10 13.26
N MET A 331 -22.17 -2.24 13.72
CA MET A 331 -20.95 -2.85 13.13
C MET A 331 -21.11 -3.18 11.66
N LEU A 332 -22.33 -3.54 11.23
CA LEU A 332 -22.64 -3.84 9.83
C LEU A 332 -22.35 -2.64 8.92
N ALA A 333 -22.54 -1.40 9.40
CA ALA A 333 -22.18 -0.20 8.65
C ALA A 333 -20.70 -0.18 8.26
N ALA A 334 -19.83 -0.50 9.22
CA ALA A 334 -18.39 -0.55 8.98
C ALA A 334 -17.99 -1.66 8.00
N GLN A 335 -18.68 -2.81 8.05
CA GLN A 335 -18.45 -3.92 7.13
C GLN A 335 -18.86 -3.57 5.70
N ILE A 336 -20.09 -3.05 5.51
CA ILE A 336 -20.61 -2.62 4.20
C ILE A 336 -19.68 -1.56 3.59
N ALA A 337 -19.39 -0.49 4.33
CA ALA A 337 -18.60 0.63 3.84
C ALA A 337 -17.13 0.24 3.56
N SER A 338 -16.54 -0.64 4.36
CA SER A 338 -15.18 -1.13 4.13
C SER A 338 -15.10 -2.00 2.88
N LEU A 339 -16.05 -2.93 2.70
CA LEU A 339 -16.10 -3.80 1.52
C LEU A 339 -16.35 -2.97 0.25
N HIS A 340 -17.36 -2.07 0.28
CA HIS A 340 -17.64 -1.15 -0.81
C HIS A 340 -16.39 -0.38 -1.26
N ASN A 341 -15.74 0.33 -0.33
CA ASN A 341 -14.57 1.14 -0.67
C ASN A 341 -13.40 0.28 -1.18
N THR A 342 -13.18 -0.91 -0.61
CA THR A 342 -12.11 -1.80 -1.07
C THR A 342 -12.37 -2.30 -2.47
N ALA A 343 -13.59 -2.73 -2.75
CA ALA A 343 -14.00 -3.18 -4.08
C ALA A 343 -13.92 -2.04 -5.11
N PHE A 344 -14.31 -0.82 -4.71
CA PHE A 344 -14.18 0.37 -5.56
C PHE A 344 -12.72 0.67 -5.95
N TYR A 345 -11.77 0.59 -5.00
CA TYR A 345 -10.35 0.84 -5.31
C TYR A 345 -9.78 -0.20 -6.25
N LEU A 346 -10.13 -1.47 -6.08
CA LEU A 346 -9.71 -2.54 -6.97
C LEU A 346 -10.36 -2.44 -8.35
N TRP A 347 -11.64 -2.09 -8.41
CA TRP A 347 -12.32 -1.77 -9.66
C TRP A 347 -11.63 -0.63 -10.41
N LEU A 348 -11.27 0.46 -9.70
CA LEU A 348 -10.64 1.65 -10.29
C LEU A 348 -9.31 1.31 -10.99
N VAL A 349 -8.45 0.54 -10.32
CA VAL A 349 -7.17 0.13 -10.92
C VAL A 349 -7.36 -0.92 -12.02
N GLY A 350 -8.38 -1.76 -11.93
CA GLY A 350 -8.78 -2.71 -12.97
C GLY A 350 -9.26 -2.00 -14.25
N GLU A 351 -10.11 -0.98 -14.12
CA GLU A 351 -10.51 -0.14 -15.25
C GLU A 351 -9.32 0.63 -15.83
N ALA A 352 -8.45 1.18 -14.97
CA ALA A 352 -7.23 1.82 -15.45
C ALA A 352 -6.38 0.86 -16.30
N ARG A 353 -6.18 -0.39 -15.82
CA ARG A 353 -5.46 -1.43 -16.58
C ARG A 353 -6.12 -1.69 -17.93
N LYS A 354 -7.43 -1.84 -17.97
CA LYS A 354 -8.18 -2.07 -19.20
C LYS A 354 -7.95 -0.94 -20.21
N HIS A 355 -8.11 0.31 -19.78
CA HIS A 355 -7.90 1.48 -20.63
C HIS A 355 -6.43 1.67 -21.07
N ILE A 356 -5.46 1.19 -20.27
CA ILE A 356 -4.05 1.11 -20.69
C ILE A 356 -3.89 0.13 -21.87
N ILE A 357 -4.49 -1.05 -21.78
CA ILE A 357 -4.44 -2.10 -22.81
C ILE A 357 -5.19 -1.64 -24.07
N ASP A 358 -6.35 -1.03 -23.92
CA ASP A 358 -7.18 -0.50 -25.02
C ASP A 358 -6.56 0.76 -25.68
N GLY A 359 -5.58 1.40 -25.02
CA GLY A 359 -4.83 2.53 -25.56
C GLY A 359 -5.50 3.91 -25.41
N ASP A 360 -6.58 4.02 -24.62
CA ASP A 360 -7.35 5.26 -24.39
C ASP A 360 -7.28 5.77 -22.92
N PHE A 361 -6.34 5.25 -22.14
CA PHE A 361 -6.18 5.57 -20.71
C PHE A 361 -6.18 7.07 -20.41
N LYS A 362 -5.47 7.88 -21.20
CA LYS A 362 -5.37 9.33 -20.95
C LYS A 362 -6.74 9.99 -20.97
N GLN A 363 -7.53 9.73 -22.02
CA GLN A 363 -8.85 10.32 -22.17
C GLN A 363 -9.81 9.86 -21.07
N TRP A 364 -9.80 8.57 -20.75
CA TRP A 364 -10.60 8.00 -19.67
C TRP A 364 -10.21 8.59 -18.31
N LYS A 365 -8.90 8.68 -18.01
CA LYS A 365 -8.38 9.24 -16.76
C LYS A 365 -8.86 10.69 -16.56
N GLU A 366 -8.73 11.55 -17.59
CA GLU A 366 -9.14 12.94 -17.51
C GLU A 366 -10.63 13.09 -17.14
N GLN A 367 -11.49 12.24 -17.69
CA GLN A 367 -12.92 12.21 -17.36
C GLN A 367 -13.16 11.69 -15.95
N MET A 368 -12.47 10.60 -15.57
CA MET A 368 -12.65 9.96 -14.27
C MET A 368 -12.18 10.85 -13.13
N VAL A 369 -11.04 11.53 -13.24
CA VAL A 369 -10.52 12.45 -12.22
C VAL A 369 -11.52 13.56 -11.90
N VAL A 370 -12.22 14.10 -12.90
CA VAL A 370 -13.28 15.12 -12.70
C VAL A 370 -14.44 14.55 -11.89
N LYS A 371 -14.86 13.30 -12.14
CA LYS A 371 -15.91 12.65 -11.36
C LYS A 371 -15.45 12.39 -9.91
N LEU A 372 -14.28 11.77 -9.74
CA LEU A 372 -13.75 11.38 -8.43
C LEU A 372 -13.48 12.57 -7.49
N ALA A 373 -13.26 13.76 -8.02
CA ALA A 373 -13.07 14.97 -7.23
C ALA A 373 -14.39 15.57 -6.69
N ARG A 374 -15.55 15.12 -7.18
CA ARG A 374 -16.86 15.65 -6.74
C ARG A 374 -17.16 15.19 -5.32
N ARG A 375 -17.83 16.07 -4.57
CA ARG A 375 -18.47 15.74 -3.30
C ARG A 375 -19.98 15.71 -3.51
N LEU A 376 -20.53 14.52 -3.43
CA LEU A 376 -21.95 14.27 -3.63
C LEU A 376 -22.76 14.56 -2.37
#